data_29807497e51f49dce6b20af864768e94
#
_entry.id   29807497e51f49dce6b20af864768e94
#
_cell.length_a   1.000
_cell.length_b   1.000
_cell.length_c   1.000
_cell.angle_alpha   90.00
_cell.angle_beta   90.00
_cell.angle_gamma   90.00
#
_symmetry.space_group_name_H-M   'P 1'
#
loop_
_entity.id
_entity.type
_entity.pdbx_description
1 polymer ?
#
loop_
_entity_poly.entity_id
_entity_poly.type
_entity_poly.pdbx_seq_one_letter_code
_entity_poly.pdbx_strand_id
1 'polypeptide(L)'
;MFDNFLEIQNTTFVASKLNKVLDFNLTIKNEGDIICLLGPSGIGKTTILRSIAGLQKIPKGSISLKGKTLSSDNKHIEPEKRNVALSFQDNSLFPHYTILENINFGAKRNIDAKYDFKINELIKILHLEGLEKKYPHQVSAGEAQRVSLARSLMSNPDLLLLDEPFSNIDQSLKVELQQNIKKILKEKKITTIIVTHDSYEAFYMADYCGILLSQTMK
;
A
#
# COMPACT_ATOMS: atom_id res chain seq x y z
N MET A 1 10.89 7.82 21.77
CA MET A 1 9.93 6.71 21.50
C MET A 1 8.65 7.38 21.06
N PHE A 2 8.03 7.01 19.95
CA PHE A 2 6.72 7.56 19.53
C PHE A 2 5.61 6.73 20.17
N ASP A 3 4.50 7.37 20.55
CA ASP A 3 3.36 6.69 21.17
C ASP A 3 2.55 5.87 20.15
N ASN A 4 2.49 6.35 18.90
CA ASN A 4 1.78 5.72 17.80
C ASN A 4 2.68 5.63 16.57
N PHE A 5 2.60 4.51 15.83
CA PHE A 5 3.35 4.33 14.58
C PHE A 5 2.80 5.22 13.46
N LEU A 6 1.48 5.17 13.23
CA LEU A 6 0.75 6.07 12.32
C LEU A 6 -0.42 6.68 13.07
N GLU A 7 -0.62 7.98 12.85
CA GLU A 7 -1.74 8.70 13.43
C GLU A 7 -2.36 9.62 12.38
N ILE A 8 -3.66 9.45 12.16
CA ILE A 8 -4.48 10.29 11.29
C ILE A 8 -5.59 10.85 12.15
N GLN A 9 -5.68 12.18 12.26
CA GLN A 9 -6.60 12.85 13.18
C GLN A 9 -7.49 13.85 12.44
N ASN A 10 -8.81 13.73 12.63
CA ASN A 10 -9.84 14.64 12.14
C ASN A 10 -9.64 15.04 10.67
N THR A 11 -9.20 14.08 9.86
CA THR A 11 -8.73 14.34 8.50
C THR A 11 -9.87 14.24 7.50
N THR A 12 -9.92 15.22 6.60
CA THR A 12 -10.81 15.21 5.45
C THR A 12 -10.04 14.80 4.21
N PHE A 13 -10.53 13.77 3.51
CA PHE A 13 -10.03 13.34 2.21
C PHE A 13 -11.04 13.69 1.13
N VAL A 14 -10.57 14.26 0.02
CA VAL A 14 -11.43 14.70 -1.09
C VAL A 14 -11.15 13.85 -2.32
N ALA A 15 -12.03 12.87 -2.60
CA ALA A 15 -11.94 12.02 -3.79
C ALA A 15 -12.46 12.75 -5.05
N SER A 16 -13.52 13.55 -4.90
CA SER A 16 -14.10 14.42 -5.94
C SER A 16 -14.85 15.57 -5.28
N LYS A 17 -15.40 16.49 -6.09
CA LYS A 17 -16.25 17.58 -5.54
C LYS A 17 -17.43 17.05 -4.71
N LEU A 18 -17.95 15.87 -5.05
CA LEU A 18 -19.13 15.26 -4.42
C LEU A 18 -18.74 14.18 -3.37
N ASN A 19 -17.56 13.57 -3.49
CA ASN A 19 -17.14 12.47 -2.61
C ASN A 19 -16.02 12.93 -1.69
N LYS A 20 -16.34 13.02 -0.40
CA LYS A 20 -15.40 13.35 0.69
C LYS A 20 -15.50 12.28 1.78
N VAL A 21 -14.39 11.91 2.36
CA VAL A 21 -14.33 11.18 3.63
C VAL A 21 -14.03 12.22 4.70
N LEU A 22 -14.99 12.43 5.58
CA LEU A 22 -14.93 13.50 6.60
C LEU A 22 -14.55 12.93 7.96
N ASP A 23 -13.81 13.73 8.73
CA ASP A 23 -13.45 13.47 10.12
C ASP A 23 -12.86 12.05 10.35
N PHE A 24 -12.05 11.61 9.39
CA PHE A 24 -11.41 10.29 9.43
C PHE A 24 -10.34 10.25 10.52
N ASN A 25 -10.40 9.22 11.35
CA ASN A 25 -9.41 8.96 12.38
C ASN A 25 -8.90 7.53 12.26
N LEU A 26 -7.59 7.35 12.32
CA LEU A 26 -6.94 6.04 12.33
C LEU A 26 -5.66 6.12 13.16
N THR A 27 -5.50 5.18 14.07
CA THR A 27 -4.27 5.04 14.87
C THR A 27 -3.74 3.62 14.72
N ILE A 28 -2.50 3.50 14.24
CA ILE A 28 -1.73 2.25 14.27
C ILE A 28 -0.69 2.40 15.37
N LYS A 29 -0.77 1.55 16.39
CA LYS A 29 0.13 1.63 17.56
C LYS A 29 1.45 0.94 17.30
N ASN A 30 1.40 -0.28 16.78
CA ASN A 30 2.57 -1.13 16.69
C ASN A 30 3.13 -1.18 15.28
N GLU A 31 4.44 -1.22 15.19
CA GLU A 31 5.13 -1.55 13.94
C GLU A 31 4.87 -3.01 13.56
N GLY A 32 4.56 -3.26 12.29
CA GLY A 32 4.22 -4.58 11.77
C GLY A 32 2.73 -4.95 11.86
N ASP A 33 1.87 -4.05 12.34
CA ASP A 33 0.43 -4.26 12.27
C ASP A 33 -0.05 -4.12 10.81
N ILE A 34 -0.97 -4.99 10.42
CA ILE A 34 -1.65 -4.98 9.11
C ILE A 34 -3.08 -4.52 9.32
N ILE A 35 -3.42 -3.37 8.75
CA ILE A 35 -4.75 -2.78 8.82
C ILE A 35 -5.44 -2.96 7.47
N CYS A 36 -6.69 -3.40 7.48
CA CYS A 36 -7.51 -3.41 6.28
C CYS A 36 -8.64 -2.39 6.36
N LEU A 37 -8.79 -1.57 5.32
CA LEU A 37 -9.92 -0.67 5.15
C LEU A 37 -10.85 -1.27 4.11
N LEU A 38 -12.00 -1.75 4.57
CA LEU A 38 -13.05 -2.35 3.76
C LEU A 38 -14.10 -1.31 3.37
N GLY A 39 -14.61 -1.38 2.16
CA GLY A 39 -15.70 -0.50 1.74
C GLY A 39 -15.99 -0.61 0.24
N PRO A 40 -17.15 -0.11 -0.21
CA PRO A 40 -17.54 -0.17 -1.61
C PRO A 40 -16.59 0.65 -2.51
N SER A 41 -16.59 0.34 -3.81
CA SER A 41 -15.85 1.10 -4.80
C SER A 41 -16.32 2.56 -4.82
N GLY A 42 -15.37 3.49 -5.00
CA GLY A 42 -15.67 4.93 -5.04
C GLY A 42 -15.85 5.61 -3.68
N ILE A 43 -15.81 4.91 -2.55
CA ILE A 43 -15.97 5.51 -1.20
C ILE A 43 -14.79 6.42 -0.79
N GLY A 44 -13.65 6.36 -1.48
CA GLY A 44 -12.48 7.18 -1.17
C GLY A 44 -11.28 6.40 -0.62
N LYS A 45 -11.28 5.05 -0.65
CA LYS A 45 -10.17 4.22 -0.17
C LYS A 45 -8.83 4.59 -0.80
N THR A 46 -8.76 4.62 -2.13
CA THR A 46 -7.57 5.03 -2.89
C THR A 46 -7.12 6.46 -2.55
N THR A 47 -8.08 7.36 -2.30
CA THR A 47 -7.80 8.74 -1.91
C THR A 47 -7.10 8.82 -0.56
N ILE A 48 -7.53 8.02 0.42
CA ILE A 48 -6.87 7.91 1.72
C ILE A 48 -5.42 7.48 1.51
N LEU A 49 -5.18 6.40 0.75
CA LEU A 49 -3.82 5.91 0.49
C LEU A 49 -2.96 6.95 -0.22
N ARG A 50 -3.49 7.62 -1.27
CA ARG A 50 -2.78 8.68 -2.00
C ARG A 50 -2.40 9.85 -1.09
N SER A 51 -3.27 10.23 -0.17
CA SER A 51 -2.99 11.31 0.79
C SER A 51 -1.92 10.92 1.80
N ILE A 52 -1.94 9.68 2.31
CA ILE A 52 -0.89 9.16 3.19
C ILE A 52 0.45 9.10 2.45
N ALA A 53 0.46 8.66 1.19
CA ALA A 53 1.65 8.63 0.34
C ALA A 53 2.17 10.02 -0.06
N GLY A 54 1.38 11.09 0.13
CA GLY A 54 1.76 12.47 -0.24
C GLY A 54 1.44 12.86 -1.68
N LEU A 55 0.73 12.00 -2.42
CA LEU A 55 0.30 12.27 -3.80
C LEU A 55 -0.91 13.21 -3.87
N GLN A 56 -1.57 13.41 -2.73
CA GLN A 56 -2.72 14.31 -2.63
C GLN A 56 -2.69 15.05 -1.30
N LYS A 57 -2.93 16.38 -1.35
CA LYS A 57 -3.04 17.22 -0.16
C LYS A 57 -4.35 16.96 0.58
N ILE A 58 -4.31 17.10 1.89
CA ILE A 58 -5.50 17.08 2.75
C ILE A 58 -5.95 18.51 3.02
N PRO A 59 -7.25 18.84 2.95
CA PRO A 59 -7.75 20.18 3.24
C PRO A 59 -7.87 20.47 4.74
N LYS A 60 -7.93 19.41 5.59
CA LYS A 60 -8.10 19.55 7.04
C LYS A 60 -7.56 18.31 7.75
N GLY A 61 -7.05 18.49 8.96
CA GLY A 61 -6.59 17.44 9.85
C GLY A 61 -5.08 17.20 9.78
N SER A 62 -4.64 16.05 10.24
CA SER A 62 -3.21 15.72 10.26
C SER A 62 -2.93 14.24 9.98
N ILE A 63 -1.77 13.99 9.39
CA ILE A 63 -1.21 12.65 9.18
C ILE A 63 0.21 12.68 9.73
N SER A 64 0.51 11.81 10.69
CA SER A 64 1.84 11.67 11.29
C SER A 64 2.30 10.21 11.24
N LEU A 65 3.57 9.99 10.90
CA LEU A 65 4.22 8.68 10.85
C LEU A 65 5.45 8.72 11.77
N LYS A 66 5.53 7.79 12.73
CA LYS A 66 6.63 7.72 13.72
C LYS A 66 6.89 9.06 14.41
N GLY A 67 5.82 9.75 14.81
CA GLY A 67 5.89 11.07 15.44
C GLY A 67 6.22 12.24 14.52
N LYS A 68 6.51 11.98 13.22
CA LYS A 68 6.79 13.04 12.23
C LYS A 68 5.51 13.39 11.47
N THR A 69 5.06 14.64 11.55
CA THR A 69 3.92 15.13 10.75
C THR A 69 4.29 15.14 9.26
N LEU A 70 3.55 14.35 8.47
CA LEU A 70 3.67 14.25 7.01
C LEU A 70 2.78 15.26 6.29
N SER A 71 1.55 15.44 6.80
CA SER A 71 0.58 16.39 6.24
C SER A 71 -0.23 17.03 7.37
N SER A 72 -0.57 18.29 7.22
CA SER A 72 -1.54 19.02 8.04
C SER A 72 -2.10 20.19 7.22
N ASP A 73 -2.98 20.99 7.79
CA ASP A 73 -3.58 22.16 7.14
C ASP A 73 -2.50 23.08 6.51
N ASN A 74 -1.32 23.19 7.16
CA ASN A 74 -0.23 24.10 6.76
C ASN A 74 1.05 23.38 6.35
N LYS A 75 1.06 22.04 6.31
CA LYS A 75 2.26 21.26 6.01
C LYS A 75 1.95 20.13 5.05
N HIS A 76 2.81 19.98 4.05
CA HIS A 76 2.75 18.85 3.14
C HIS A 76 4.17 18.42 2.79
N ILE A 77 4.55 17.21 3.19
CA ILE A 77 5.80 16.59 2.79
C ILE A 77 5.57 15.87 1.47
N GLU A 78 6.40 16.15 0.47
CA GLU A 78 6.32 15.50 -0.84
C GLU A 78 6.55 13.97 -0.77
N PRO A 79 5.98 13.17 -1.71
CA PRO A 79 6.04 11.71 -1.67
C PRO A 79 7.46 11.13 -1.57
N GLU A 80 8.42 11.70 -2.29
CA GLU A 80 9.81 11.24 -2.31
C GLU A 80 10.53 11.42 -0.96
N LYS A 81 10.01 12.28 -0.09
CA LYS A 81 10.53 12.54 1.27
C LYS A 81 9.80 11.76 2.36
N ARG A 82 8.81 10.94 1.96
CA ARG A 82 8.10 10.00 2.83
C ARG A 82 8.66 8.60 2.60
N ASN A 83 9.05 7.90 3.63
CA ASN A 83 9.41 6.48 3.48
C ASN A 83 8.14 5.61 3.44
N VAL A 84 7.27 5.90 2.48
CA VAL A 84 5.99 5.23 2.25
C VAL A 84 5.98 4.68 0.84
N ALA A 85 5.65 3.39 0.67
CA ALA A 85 5.44 2.79 -0.62
C ALA A 85 3.94 2.61 -0.90
N LEU A 86 3.53 2.85 -2.13
CA LEU A 86 2.16 2.64 -2.60
C LEU A 86 2.18 1.73 -3.82
N SER A 87 1.48 0.60 -3.72
CA SER A 87 1.13 -0.24 -4.87
C SER A 87 -0.24 0.18 -5.39
N PHE A 88 -0.27 0.71 -6.61
CA PHE A 88 -1.50 1.17 -7.26
C PHE A 88 -2.29 0.02 -7.87
N GLN A 89 -3.59 0.19 -7.97
CA GLN A 89 -4.49 -0.76 -8.62
C GLN A 89 -4.17 -0.95 -10.13
N ASP A 90 -3.72 0.10 -10.82
CA ASP A 90 -3.30 0.07 -12.23
C ASP A 90 -1.86 -0.43 -12.44
N ASN A 91 -1.22 -0.94 -11.39
CA ASN A 91 0.13 -1.48 -11.30
C ASN A 91 1.26 -0.50 -11.64
N SER A 92 1.02 0.57 -12.39
CA SER A 92 1.93 1.69 -12.74
C SER A 92 3.39 1.24 -13.00
N LEU A 93 3.58 0.15 -13.77
CA LEU A 93 4.90 -0.34 -14.14
C LEU A 93 5.55 0.58 -15.18
N PHE A 94 6.87 0.69 -15.14
CA PHE A 94 7.62 1.42 -16.16
C PHE A 94 7.65 0.62 -17.45
N PRO A 95 7.01 1.09 -18.56
CA PRO A 95 6.81 0.29 -19.77
C PRO A 95 8.10 -0.01 -20.51
N HIS A 96 9.14 0.80 -20.31
CA HIS A 96 10.46 0.69 -20.93
C HIS A 96 11.47 -0.10 -20.10
N TYR A 97 11.08 -0.59 -18.93
CA TYR A 97 11.87 -1.47 -18.07
C TYR A 97 11.36 -2.91 -18.17
N THR A 98 12.26 -3.86 -18.11
CA THR A 98 11.92 -5.28 -17.90
C THR A 98 11.27 -5.47 -16.52
N ILE A 99 10.69 -6.65 -16.31
CA ILE A 99 10.11 -7.03 -15.00
C ILE A 99 11.17 -6.95 -13.89
N LEU A 100 12.36 -7.50 -14.15
CA LEU A 100 13.47 -7.45 -13.19
C LEU A 100 13.91 -6.01 -12.89
N GLU A 101 13.99 -5.15 -13.89
CA GLU A 101 14.34 -3.74 -13.70
C GLU A 101 13.27 -2.97 -12.95
N ASN A 102 11.96 -3.27 -13.20
CA ASN A 102 10.87 -2.71 -12.45
C ASN A 102 10.97 -3.06 -10.96
N ILE A 103 11.25 -4.33 -10.61
CA ILE A 103 11.41 -4.77 -9.22
C ILE A 103 12.64 -4.09 -8.60
N ASN A 104 13.78 -4.11 -9.30
CA ASN A 104 15.02 -3.49 -8.83
C ASN A 104 14.92 -1.96 -8.66
N PHE A 105 14.01 -1.29 -9.37
CA PHE A 105 13.80 0.13 -9.18
C PHE A 105 13.38 0.48 -7.74
N GLY A 106 12.61 -0.41 -7.09
CA GLY A 106 12.30 -0.29 -5.67
C GLY A 106 13.56 -0.23 -4.80
N ALA A 107 14.54 -1.09 -5.06
CA ALA A 107 15.77 -1.18 -4.27
C ALA A 107 16.68 0.05 -4.39
N LYS A 108 16.66 0.78 -5.51
CA LYS A 108 17.52 1.96 -5.74
C LYS A 108 17.27 3.13 -4.78
N ARG A 109 16.16 3.13 -4.05
CA ARG A 109 15.81 4.18 -3.07
C ARG A 109 16.43 3.95 -1.70
N ASN A 110 17.04 2.79 -1.43
CA ASN A 110 17.47 2.38 -0.09
C ASN A 110 18.98 2.28 0.03
N ILE A 111 19.61 3.33 0.56
CA ILE A 111 21.02 3.32 0.96
C ILE A 111 21.19 2.58 2.30
N ASP A 112 20.17 2.66 3.17
CA ASP A 112 20.15 2.01 4.50
C ASP A 112 18.96 1.04 4.58
N ALA A 113 19.07 -0.11 3.90
CA ALA A 113 17.99 -1.09 3.84
C ALA A 113 17.68 -1.67 5.24
N LYS A 114 16.50 -1.38 5.77
CA LYS A 114 15.98 -1.90 7.03
C LYS A 114 15.71 -3.42 6.95
N TYR A 115 15.32 -3.90 5.77
CA TYR A 115 15.00 -5.30 5.51
C TYR A 115 15.91 -5.85 4.42
N ASP A 116 16.48 -7.04 4.65
CA ASP A 116 17.25 -7.74 3.64
C ASP A 116 16.29 -8.55 2.75
N PHE A 117 15.81 -7.91 1.68
CA PHE A 117 15.04 -8.58 0.64
C PHE A 117 15.96 -9.07 -0.46
N LYS A 118 16.03 -10.39 -0.61
CA LYS A 118 16.66 -10.99 -1.79
C LYS A 118 15.66 -11.03 -2.93
N ILE A 119 15.99 -10.36 -4.02
CA ILE A 119 15.11 -10.26 -5.19
C ILE A 119 14.66 -11.63 -5.71
N ASN A 120 15.56 -12.61 -5.72
CA ASN A 120 15.25 -13.97 -6.15
C ASN A 120 14.22 -14.67 -5.24
N GLU A 121 14.23 -14.37 -3.95
CA GLU A 121 13.21 -14.88 -3.03
C GLU A 121 11.84 -14.27 -3.32
N LEU A 122 11.78 -12.97 -3.57
CA LEU A 122 10.52 -12.31 -3.95
C LEU A 122 9.99 -12.79 -5.29
N ILE A 123 10.87 -12.99 -6.30
CA ILE A 123 10.52 -13.56 -7.60
C ILE A 123 9.86 -14.92 -7.41
N LYS A 124 10.44 -15.79 -6.59
CA LYS A 124 9.89 -17.13 -6.30
C LYS A 124 8.57 -17.06 -5.54
N ILE A 125 8.52 -16.28 -4.46
CA ILE A 125 7.32 -16.16 -3.60
C ILE A 125 6.13 -15.57 -4.36
N LEU A 126 6.39 -14.68 -5.31
CA LEU A 126 5.37 -14.03 -6.11
C LEU A 126 5.11 -14.73 -7.46
N HIS A 127 5.69 -15.91 -7.68
CA HIS A 127 5.56 -16.69 -8.92
C HIS A 127 5.84 -15.84 -10.17
N LEU A 128 7.00 -15.19 -10.18
CA LEU A 128 7.47 -14.33 -11.28
C LEU A 128 8.65 -14.96 -12.05
N GLU A 129 8.99 -16.22 -11.75
CA GLU A 129 10.07 -16.95 -12.40
C GLU A 129 9.84 -17.08 -13.91
N GLY A 130 10.88 -16.82 -14.69
CA GLY A 130 10.83 -16.81 -16.16
C GLY A 130 10.22 -15.55 -16.78
N LEU A 131 9.82 -14.56 -15.95
CA LEU A 131 9.28 -13.28 -16.43
C LEU A 131 10.32 -12.16 -16.40
N GLU A 132 11.50 -12.38 -15.82
CA GLU A 132 12.49 -11.36 -15.48
C GLU A 132 12.91 -10.48 -16.65
N LYS A 133 13.03 -11.09 -17.85
CA LYS A 133 13.43 -10.41 -19.09
C LYS A 133 12.29 -9.86 -19.92
N LYS A 134 11.03 -10.15 -19.54
CA LYS A 134 9.85 -9.64 -20.23
C LYS A 134 9.61 -8.17 -19.87
N TYR A 135 8.86 -7.50 -20.73
CA TYR A 135 8.37 -6.13 -20.50
C TYR A 135 6.92 -6.15 -20.01
N PRO A 136 6.41 -5.07 -19.38
CA PRO A 136 5.04 -5.00 -18.86
C PRO A 136 3.94 -5.38 -19.84
N HIS A 137 4.10 -5.06 -21.13
CA HIS A 137 3.12 -5.41 -22.18
C HIS A 137 3.13 -6.90 -22.57
N GLN A 138 4.08 -7.69 -22.05
CA GLN A 138 4.24 -9.12 -22.35
C GLN A 138 3.74 -10.02 -21.20
N VAL A 139 3.20 -9.43 -20.15
CA VAL A 139 2.71 -10.15 -18.95
C VAL A 139 1.23 -9.88 -18.74
N SER A 140 0.54 -10.80 -18.08
CA SER A 140 -0.87 -10.64 -17.70
C SER A 140 -1.07 -9.54 -16.65
N ALA A 141 -2.30 -9.09 -16.47
CA ALA A 141 -2.65 -8.12 -15.43
C ALA A 141 -2.31 -8.61 -14.02
N GLY A 142 -2.53 -9.90 -13.73
CA GLY A 142 -2.18 -10.51 -12.45
C GLY A 142 -0.68 -10.62 -12.24
N GLU A 143 0.10 -10.95 -13.29
CA GLU A 143 1.57 -10.93 -13.22
C GLU A 143 2.09 -9.50 -12.99
N ALA A 144 1.58 -8.51 -13.72
CA ALA A 144 1.93 -7.10 -13.52
C ALA A 144 1.61 -6.62 -12.10
N GLN A 145 0.50 -7.07 -11.52
CA GLN A 145 0.13 -6.77 -10.14
C GLN A 145 1.14 -7.34 -9.13
N ARG A 146 1.57 -8.60 -9.32
CA ARG A 146 2.61 -9.22 -8.49
C ARG A 146 3.96 -8.52 -8.62
N VAL A 147 4.31 -8.05 -9.81
CA VAL A 147 5.52 -7.23 -10.04
C VAL A 147 5.46 -5.89 -9.29
N SER A 148 4.31 -5.21 -9.33
CA SER A 148 4.10 -3.96 -8.60
C SER A 148 4.25 -4.16 -7.09
N LEU A 149 3.71 -5.28 -6.57
CA LEU A 149 3.87 -5.65 -5.16
C LEU A 149 5.33 -5.94 -4.81
N ALA A 150 6.06 -6.71 -5.63
CA ALA A 150 7.49 -6.97 -5.46
C ALA A 150 8.29 -5.66 -5.41
N ARG A 151 8.06 -4.74 -6.35
CA ARG A 151 8.70 -3.42 -6.40
C ARG A 151 8.44 -2.61 -5.14
N SER A 152 7.20 -2.63 -4.64
CA SER A 152 6.82 -1.90 -3.43
C SER A 152 7.51 -2.46 -2.18
N LEU A 153 7.64 -3.78 -2.06
CA LEU A 153 8.39 -4.45 -0.99
C LEU A 153 9.89 -4.13 -1.07
N MET A 154 10.47 -4.20 -2.28
CA MET A 154 11.89 -3.87 -2.50
C MET A 154 12.25 -2.43 -2.13
N SER A 155 11.28 -1.51 -2.12
CA SER A 155 11.53 -0.12 -1.70
C SER A 155 11.77 0.04 -0.20
N ASN A 156 11.63 -1.03 0.58
CA ASN A 156 11.92 -1.09 2.02
C ASN A 156 11.24 0.03 2.84
N PRO A 157 9.91 0.18 2.72
CA PRO A 157 9.20 1.30 3.28
C PRO A 157 8.99 1.16 4.79
N ASP A 158 8.85 2.30 5.49
CA ASP A 158 8.31 2.29 6.85
C ASP A 158 6.84 1.89 6.87
N LEU A 159 6.07 2.36 5.88
CA LEU A 159 4.65 2.06 5.72
C LEU A 159 4.37 1.62 4.28
N LEU A 160 3.78 0.43 4.14
CA LEU A 160 3.34 -0.12 2.87
C LEU A 160 1.83 0.12 2.68
N LEU A 161 1.45 0.67 1.54
CA LEU A 161 0.06 0.94 1.17
C LEU A 161 -0.29 0.08 -0.05
N LEU A 162 -1.33 -0.73 0.07
CA LEU A 162 -1.76 -1.66 -0.97
C LEU A 162 -3.20 -1.35 -1.39
N ASP A 163 -3.39 -0.99 -2.66
CA ASP A 163 -4.68 -0.69 -3.25
C ASP A 163 -5.19 -1.88 -4.06
N GLU A 164 -6.12 -2.64 -3.50
CA GLU A 164 -6.70 -3.86 -4.07
C GLU A 164 -5.65 -4.88 -4.58
N PRO A 165 -4.68 -5.30 -3.74
CA PRO A 165 -3.45 -5.97 -4.18
C PRO A 165 -3.65 -7.35 -4.80
N PHE A 166 -4.84 -7.96 -4.66
CA PHE A 166 -5.12 -9.31 -5.16
C PHE A 166 -6.33 -9.37 -6.10
N SER A 167 -6.79 -8.22 -6.63
CA SER A 167 -8.01 -8.12 -7.44
C SER A 167 -7.92 -8.83 -8.79
N ASN A 168 -6.73 -8.84 -9.41
CA ASN A 168 -6.50 -9.44 -10.74
C ASN A 168 -5.80 -10.81 -10.69
N ILE A 169 -5.79 -11.45 -9.51
CA ILE A 169 -5.11 -12.73 -9.30
C ILE A 169 -6.12 -13.86 -9.32
N ASP A 170 -5.78 -14.93 -10.03
CA ASP A 170 -6.62 -16.14 -10.09
C ASP A 170 -6.85 -16.71 -8.70
N GLN A 171 -8.08 -17.17 -8.44
CA GLN A 171 -8.51 -17.65 -7.13
C GLN A 171 -7.63 -18.79 -6.60
N SER A 172 -7.14 -19.66 -7.47
CA SER A 172 -6.26 -20.78 -7.10
C SER A 172 -4.91 -20.32 -6.52
N LEU A 173 -4.37 -19.23 -7.05
CA LEU A 173 -3.09 -18.65 -6.62
C LEU A 173 -3.24 -17.61 -5.51
N LYS A 174 -4.42 -16.98 -5.42
CA LYS A 174 -4.69 -15.87 -4.51
C LYS A 174 -4.42 -16.24 -3.05
N VAL A 175 -4.92 -17.40 -2.61
CA VAL A 175 -4.78 -17.85 -1.21
C VAL A 175 -3.32 -18.08 -0.84
N GLU A 176 -2.57 -18.74 -1.71
CA GLU A 176 -1.13 -18.99 -1.48
C GLU A 176 -0.35 -17.67 -1.41
N LEU A 177 -0.60 -16.75 -2.33
CA LEU A 177 0.06 -15.44 -2.33
C LEU A 177 -0.29 -14.63 -1.09
N GLN A 178 -1.54 -14.62 -0.65
CA GLN A 178 -1.96 -13.97 0.58
C GLN A 178 -1.20 -14.53 1.79
N GLN A 179 -1.08 -15.87 1.88
CA GLN A 179 -0.30 -16.53 2.95
C GLN A 179 1.15 -16.08 2.95
N ASN A 180 1.78 -16.16 1.79
CA ASN A 180 3.19 -15.82 1.63
C ASN A 180 3.46 -14.35 1.94
N ILE A 181 2.63 -13.44 1.43
CA ILE A 181 2.76 -11.99 1.67
C ILE A 181 2.51 -11.67 3.14
N LYS A 182 1.45 -12.20 3.76
CA LYS A 182 1.19 -12.00 5.19
C LYS A 182 2.37 -12.45 6.04
N LYS A 183 2.94 -13.61 5.74
CA LYS A 183 4.12 -14.13 6.42
C LYS A 183 5.30 -13.15 6.33
N ILE A 184 5.64 -12.69 5.12
CA ILE A 184 6.70 -11.70 4.90
C ILE A 184 6.45 -10.42 5.69
N LEU A 185 5.24 -9.86 5.61
CA LEU A 185 4.90 -8.63 6.31
C LEU A 185 5.07 -8.76 7.82
N LYS A 186 4.65 -9.89 8.39
CA LYS A 186 4.76 -10.16 9.83
C LYS A 186 6.21 -10.43 10.26
N GLU A 187 6.95 -11.27 9.54
CA GLU A 187 8.36 -11.58 9.85
C GLU A 187 9.27 -10.37 9.76
N LYS A 188 9.06 -9.52 8.75
CA LYS A 188 9.82 -8.28 8.54
C LYS A 188 9.25 -7.09 9.31
N LYS A 189 8.13 -7.25 10.03
CA LYS A 189 7.42 -6.19 10.75
C LYS A 189 7.13 -4.97 9.87
N ILE A 190 6.62 -5.20 8.66
CA ILE A 190 6.25 -4.13 7.73
C ILE A 190 4.82 -3.69 8.05
N THR A 191 4.67 -2.50 8.61
CA THR A 191 3.35 -1.92 8.85
C THR A 191 2.66 -1.68 7.52
N THR A 192 1.43 -2.17 7.39
CA THR A 192 0.74 -2.19 6.10
C THR A 192 -0.70 -1.72 6.23
N ILE A 193 -1.16 -0.88 5.29
CA ILE A 193 -2.57 -0.57 5.11
C ILE A 193 -3.00 -1.18 3.77
N ILE A 194 -4.00 -2.06 3.83
CA ILE A 194 -4.62 -2.68 2.66
C ILE A 194 -6.01 -2.06 2.48
N VAL A 195 -6.34 -1.62 1.28
CA VAL A 195 -7.72 -1.28 0.93
C VAL A 195 -8.25 -2.31 -0.03
N THR A 196 -9.46 -2.80 0.24
CA THR A 196 -10.12 -3.81 -0.57
C THR A 196 -11.64 -3.71 -0.45
N HIS A 197 -12.36 -4.32 -1.36
CA HIS A 197 -13.80 -4.56 -1.26
C HIS A 197 -14.11 -6.04 -0.92
N ASP A 198 -13.09 -6.89 -0.87
CA ASP A 198 -13.20 -8.32 -0.57
C ASP A 198 -13.07 -8.56 0.94
N SER A 199 -14.17 -8.97 1.57
CA SER A 199 -14.22 -9.23 3.01
C SER A 199 -13.39 -10.45 3.45
N TYR A 200 -13.24 -11.46 2.58
CA TYR A 200 -12.38 -12.61 2.87
C TYR A 200 -10.90 -12.21 2.88
N GLU A 201 -10.49 -11.37 1.92
CA GLU A 201 -9.15 -10.80 1.89
C GLU A 201 -8.86 -10.00 3.15
N ALA A 202 -9.78 -9.11 3.54
CA ALA A 202 -9.64 -8.30 4.75
C ALA A 202 -9.50 -9.17 6.00
N PHE A 203 -10.39 -10.15 6.16
CA PHE A 203 -10.37 -11.05 7.32
C PHE A 203 -9.08 -11.88 7.38
N TYR A 204 -8.59 -12.34 6.22
CA TYR A 204 -7.40 -13.19 6.17
C TYR A 204 -6.11 -12.40 6.43
N MET A 205 -5.98 -11.23 5.82
CA MET A 205 -4.73 -10.45 5.84
C MET A 205 -4.55 -9.64 7.11
N ALA A 206 -5.61 -9.02 7.63
CA ALA A 206 -5.49 -7.97 8.63
C ALA A 206 -5.37 -8.48 10.08
N ASP A 207 -4.71 -7.66 10.91
CA ASP A 207 -4.81 -7.73 12.36
C ASP A 207 -6.02 -6.91 12.84
N TYR A 208 -6.34 -5.81 12.14
CA TYR A 208 -7.49 -4.93 12.42
C TYR A 208 -8.18 -4.53 11.13
N CYS A 209 -9.52 -4.49 11.15
CA CYS A 209 -10.34 -4.06 10.03
C CYS A 209 -11.14 -2.81 10.37
N GLY A 210 -11.08 -1.81 9.50
CA GLY A 210 -11.95 -0.64 9.50
C GLY A 210 -12.95 -0.72 8.35
N ILE A 211 -14.22 -0.36 8.59
CA ILE A 211 -15.24 -0.33 7.56
C ILE A 211 -15.55 1.13 7.21
N LEU A 212 -15.36 1.49 5.94
CA LEU A 212 -15.76 2.78 5.40
C LEU A 212 -17.20 2.70 4.93
N LEU A 213 -18.07 3.43 5.59
CA LEU A 213 -19.49 3.54 5.24
C LEU A 213 -19.72 4.84 4.48
N SER A 214 -20.62 4.82 3.48
CA SER A 214 -21.02 6.05 2.78
C SER A 214 -21.80 6.93 3.76
N GLN A 215 -21.27 8.10 4.06
CA GLN A 215 -22.06 9.15 4.68
C GLN A 215 -22.94 9.77 3.58
N THR A 216 -24.03 9.13 3.21
CA THR A 216 -25.11 9.79 2.51
C THR A 216 -25.76 10.75 3.50
N MET A 217 -25.41 12.05 3.43
CA MET A 217 -26.30 13.06 3.98
C MET A 217 -27.65 12.90 3.27
N LYS A 218 -28.66 12.44 4.03
CA LYS A 218 -30.05 12.62 3.65
C LYS A 218 -30.45 14.07 3.85
#